data_0a6a4b2f0c1d56b774df12abb319928b
#
_entry.id   0a6a4b2f0c1d56b774df12abb319928b
#
_cell.length_a   1.000
_cell.length_b   1.000
_cell.length_c   1.000
_cell.angle_alpha   90.00
_cell.angle_beta   90.00
_cell.angle_gamma   90.00
#
_symmetry.space_group_name_H-M   'P 1'
#
loop_
_entity.id
_entity.type
_entity.pdbx_description
1 polymer ?
#
loop_
_entity_poly.entity_id
_entity_poly.type
_entity_poly.pdbx_seq_one_letter_code
_entity_poly.pdbx_strand_id
1 'polypeptide(L)'
;RIGIDPTGKKFAQYYTDDIKLIPDFFSAAAYRSVKSPPARIITSIAMFYDLDSPVEFAKQIESILADDGIWHFEQSYMPSMLRMNSYDTICHEHLEYYSLSVIKHILDTAGLKIVDVVMNAINGGSFAVTAAKAGNRSIPQNLAVIDWLLEQEDRMGLNTPRPYRDFEER
;
A
#
# COMPACT_ATOMS: atom_id res chain seq x y z
N ARG A 1 15.03 12.49 7.37
CA ARG A 1 13.63 12.15 7.05
C ARG A 1 13.12 13.06 5.93
N ILE A 2 12.22 12.55 5.08
CA ILE A 2 11.63 13.30 3.97
C ILE A 2 10.13 13.03 4.00
N GLY A 3 9.33 14.09 3.98
CA GLY A 3 7.90 14.05 3.75
C GLY A 3 7.59 14.56 2.34
N ILE A 4 6.81 13.82 1.56
CA ILE A 4 6.33 14.25 0.24
C ILE A 4 4.81 14.25 0.31
N ASP A 5 4.21 15.44 0.28
CA ASP A 5 2.78 15.64 0.49
C ASP A 5 2.33 16.93 -0.21
N PRO A 6 1.39 16.87 -1.16
CA PRO A 6 0.89 18.06 -1.86
C PRO A 6 0.21 19.05 -0.90
N THR A 7 -0.34 18.59 0.22
CA THR A 7 -0.96 19.44 1.24
C THR A 7 0.04 19.96 2.27
N GLY A 8 1.31 19.54 2.19
CA GLY A 8 2.34 19.79 3.19
C GLY A 8 2.55 21.28 3.53
N LYS A 9 2.36 22.19 2.55
CA LYS A 9 2.42 23.64 2.82
C LYS A 9 1.37 24.09 3.84
N LYS A 10 0.16 23.54 3.77
CA LYS A 10 -0.95 23.87 4.69
C LYS A 10 -0.64 23.40 6.11
N PHE A 11 0.10 22.32 6.23
CA PHE A 11 0.43 21.66 7.49
C PHE A 11 1.90 21.84 7.89
N ALA A 12 2.62 22.78 7.28
CA ALA A 12 4.05 23.01 7.50
C ALA A 12 4.43 23.19 8.97
N GLN A 13 3.54 23.74 9.79
CA GLN A 13 3.72 23.94 11.22
C GLN A 13 3.92 22.65 12.04
N TYR A 14 3.51 21.50 11.48
CA TYR A 14 3.65 20.20 12.13
C TYR A 14 4.93 19.44 11.69
N TYR A 15 5.64 19.99 10.69
CA TYR A 15 6.92 19.41 10.24
C TYR A 15 8.05 20.02 11.08
N THR A 16 8.79 19.15 11.74
CA THR A 16 9.95 19.53 12.54
C THR A 16 11.20 19.69 11.66
N ASP A 17 12.23 20.39 12.16
CA ASP A 17 13.46 20.67 11.40
C ASP A 17 14.20 19.42 10.90
N ASP A 18 13.92 18.25 11.49
CA ASP A 18 14.49 16.97 11.09
C ASP A 18 13.74 16.29 9.93
N ILE A 19 12.62 16.89 9.46
CA ILE A 19 11.83 16.39 8.33
C ILE A 19 11.90 17.39 7.18
N LYS A 20 12.57 17.01 6.10
CA LYS A 20 12.57 17.79 4.85
C LYS A 20 11.25 17.60 4.11
N LEU A 21 10.43 18.64 4.07
CA LEU A 21 9.17 18.65 3.36
C LEU A 21 9.36 18.95 1.87
N ILE A 22 8.77 18.13 1.01
CA ILE A 22 8.57 18.37 -0.42
C ILE A 22 7.06 18.53 -0.63
N PRO A 23 6.54 19.75 -0.83
CA PRO A 23 5.11 20.00 -0.94
C PRO A 23 4.63 19.74 -2.38
N ASP A 24 4.64 18.50 -2.80
CA ASP A 24 4.29 18.03 -4.14
C ASP A 24 3.71 16.61 -4.05
N PHE A 25 3.11 16.15 -5.15
CA PHE A 25 2.77 14.74 -5.30
C PHE A 25 4.03 13.87 -5.29
N PHE A 26 3.89 12.67 -4.75
CA PHE A 26 5.01 11.74 -4.74
C PHE A 26 5.45 11.40 -6.15
N SER A 27 6.76 11.49 -6.37
CA SER A 27 7.45 10.93 -7.53
C SER A 27 8.90 10.60 -7.17
N ALA A 28 9.48 9.62 -7.87
CA ALA A 28 10.89 9.31 -7.71
C ALA A 28 11.79 10.53 -8.05
N ALA A 29 11.35 11.38 -9.00
CA ALA A 29 12.03 12.62 -9.35
C ALA A 29 12.01 13.63 -8.19
N ALA A 30 10.85 13.81 -7.53
CA ALA A 30 10.72 14.67 -6.36
C ALA A 30 11.64 14.19 -5.22
N TYR A 31 11.65 12.88 -4.95
CA TYR A 31 12.58 12.31 -3.96
C TYR A 31 14.06 12.58 -4.31
N ARG A 32 14.46 12.33 -5.57
CA ARG A 32 15.86 12.54 -6.02
C ARG A 32 16.27 14.00 -6.04
N SER A 33 15.33 14.95 -6.16
CA SER A 33 15.62 16.40 -6.18
C SER A 33 16.36 16.88 -4.92
N VAL A 34 16.15 16.20 -3.80
CA VAL A 34 16.78 16.55 -2.52
C VAL A 34 18.13 15.84 -2.30
N LYS A 35 18.62 15.11 -3.31
CA LYS A 35 19.95 14.43 -3.30
C LYS A 35 20.14 13.49 -2.11
N SER A 36 19.06 12.82 -1.67
CA SER A 36 19.14 11.82 -0.61
C SER A 36 19.63 10.47 -1.16
N PRO A 37 20.29 9.65 -0.33
CA PRO A 37 20.60 8.26 -0.67
C PRO A 37 19.28 7.48 -0.86
N PRO A 38 19.34 6.26 -1.45
CA PRO A 38 18.17 5.38 -1.53
C PRO A 38 17.50 5.20 -0.17
N ALA A 39 16.17 5.20 -0.16
CA ALA A 39 15.38 5.14 1.07
C ALA A 39 15.46 3.74 1.69
N ARG A 40 15.75 3.64 2.97
CA ARG A 40 15.74 2.37 3.69
C ARG A 40 14.35 2.01 4.22
N ILE A 41 13.54 3.01 4.53
CA ILE A 41 12.15 2.84 4.94
C ILE A 41 11.31 3.86 4.20
N ILE A 42 10.28 3.38 3.52
CA ILE A 42 9.24 4.21 2.91
C ILE A 42 7.92 3.83 3.57
N THR A 43 7.08 4.80 3.88
CA THR A 43 5.74 4.56 4.41
C THR A 43 4.68 5.28 3.58
N SER A 44 3.53 4.63 3.37
CA SER A 44 2.35 5.18 2.71
C SER A 44 1.11 4.68 3.46
N ILE A 45 0.44 5.58 4.17
CA ILE A 45 -0.68 5.19 5.03
C ILE A 45 -1.95 5.84 4.51
N ALA A 46 -2.99 5.02 4.27
CA ALA A 46 -4.32 5.45 3.84
C ALA A 46 -4.31 6.39 2.62
N MET A 47 -3.56 6.00 1.55
CA MET A 47 -3.49 6.80 0.32
C MET A 47 -3.35 5.96 -0.96
N PHE A 48 -2.99 4.68 -0.85
CA PHE A 48 -2.67 3.87 -2.02
C PHE A 48 -3.91 3.55 -2.88
N TYR A 49 -5.09 3.50 -2.26
CA TYR A 49 -6.38 3.29 -2.93
C TYR A 49 -6.90 4.52 -3.69
N ASP A 50 -6.25 5.68 -3.55
CA ASP A 50 -6.61 6.93 -4.23
C ASP A 50 -5.78 7.16 -5.50
N LEU A 51 -4.93 6.21 -5.89
CA LEU A 51 -3.99 6.35 -6.99
C LEU A 51 -4.59 5.93 -8.33
N ASP A 52 -4.50 6.79 -9.35
CA ASP A 52 -4.86 6.45 -10.73
C ASP A 52 -3.95 5.37 -11.36
N SER A 53 -2.72 5.25 -10.90
CA SER A 53 -1.70 4.39 -11.51
C SER A 53 -0.86 3.68 -10.44
N PRO A 54 -1.44 2.72 -9.68
CA PRO A 54 -0.77 2.08 -8.54
C PRO A 54 0.47 1.27 -8.95
N VAL A 55 0.49 0.66 -10.12
CA VAL A 55 1.67 -0.09 -10.61
C VAL A 55 2.84 0.88 -10.88
N GLU A 56 2.57 2.03 -11.49
CA GLU A 56 3.61 3.03 -11.76
C GLU A 56 4.14 3.64 -10.45
N PHE A 57 3.25 3.89 -9.49
CA PHE A 57 3.65 4.32 -8.16
C PHE A 57 4.58 3.29 -7.49
N ALA A 58 4.22 2.01 -7.52
CA ALA A 58 5.05 0.93 -6.96
C ALA A 58 6.41 0.81 -7.65
N LYS A 59 6.49 0.97 -8.98
CA LYS A 59 7.77 1.03 -9.71
C LYS A 59 8.64 2.23 -9.29
N GLN A 60 8.02 3.37 -9.06
CA GLN A 60 8.75 4.54 -8.58
C GLN A 60 9.29 4.32 -7.16
N ILE A 61 8.50 3.68 -6.27
CA ILE A 61 8.96 3.24 -4.94
C ILE A 61 10.17 2.30 -5.08
N GLU A 62 10.07 1.25 -5.92
CA GLU A 62 11.17 0.31 -6.15
C GLU A 62 12.45 1.03 -6.57
N SER A 63 12.33 2.01 -7.47
CA SER A 63 13.46 2.74 -8.05
C SER A 63 14.23 3.62 -7.07
N ILE A 64 13.64 3.99 -5.95
CA ILE A 64 14.26 4.82 -4.89
C ILE A 64 14.53 4.05 -3.61
N LEU A 65 14.00 2.83 -3.48
CA LEU A 65 14.22 1.97 -2.32
C LEU A 65 15.65 1.44 -2.32
N ALA A 66 16.30 1.42 -1.17
CA ALA A 66 17.58 0.75 -0.98
C ALA A 66 17.43 -0.77 -1.18
N ASP A 67 18.51 -1.46 -1.53
CA ASP A 67 18.46 -2.91 -1.75
C ASP A 67 18.10 -3.69 -0.48
N ASP A 68 18.43 -3.14 0.71
CA ASP A 68 18.06 -3.63 2.04
C ASP A 68 16.86 -2.87 2.64
N GLY A 69 16.18 -2.03 1.86
CA GLY A 69 15.07 -1.22 2.29
C GLY A 69 13.72 -1.94 2.27
N ILE A 70 12.76 -1.35 2.97
CA ILE A 70 11.37 -1.79 3.01
C ILE A 70 10.42 -0.65 2.67
N TRP A 71 9.31 -1.01 2.03
CA TRP A 71 8.14 -0.15 1.88
C TRP A 71 7.00 -0.73 2.73
N HIS A 72 6.52 0.05 3.69
CA HIS A 72 5.40 -0.29 4.55
C HIS A 72 4.21 0.60 4.21
N PHE A 73 3.08 -0.03 3.85
CA PHE A 73 1.87 0.72 3.53
C PHE A 73 0.63 0.04 4.13
N GLU A 74 -0.31 0.87 4.54
CA GLU A 74 -1.56 0.43 5.16
C GLU A 74 -2.75 1.04 4.44
N GLN A 75 -3.80 0.23 4.27
CA GLN A 75 -5.03 0.62 3.62
C GLN A 75 -6.19 -0.32 3.96
N SER A 76 -7.40 0.08 3.59
CA SER A 76 -8.60 -0.73 3.74
C SER A 76 -8.45 -2.06 3.00
N TYR A 77 -8.95 -3.14 3.63
CA TYR A 77 -8.91 -4.49 3.09
C TYR A 77 -10.28 -4.88 2.55
N MET A 78 -10.43 -4.93 1.22
CA MET A 78 -11.71 -5.18 0.55
C MET A 78 -12.44 -6.45 1.04
N PRO A 79 -11.77 -7.59 1.28
CA PRO A 79 -12.45 -8.77 1.81
C PRO A 79 -13.13 -8.54 3.17
N SER A 80 -12.57 -7.68 4.03
CA SER A 80 -13.21 -7.26 5.28
C SER A 80 -14.45 -6.42 5.00
N MET A 81 -14.35 -5.44 4.09
CA MET A 81 -15.48 -4.62 3.65
C MET A 81 -16.66 -5.49 3.18
N LEU A 82 -16.40 -6.47 2.32
CA LEU A 82 -17.42 -7.37 1.80
C LEU A 82 -18.06 -8.23 2.91
N ARG A 83 -17.28 -8.73 3.88
CA ARG A 83 -17.79 -9.55 5.00
C ARG A 83 -18.61 -8.75 5.99
N MET A 84 -18.15 -7.53 6.31
CA MET A 84 -18.77 -6.66 7.31
C MET A 84 -19.92 -5.83 6.72
N ASN A 85 -20.10 -5.87 5.42
CA ASN A 85 -21.07 -5.05 4.69
C ASN A 85 -20.83 -3.54 4.90
N SER A 86 -19.58 -3.13 4.88
CA SER A 86 -19.15 -1.75 5.19
C SER A 86 -19.31 -0.83 3.99
N TYR A 87 -20.51 -0.31 3.76
CA TYR A 87 -20.81 0.65 2.68
C TYR A 87 -20.19 2.04 2.92
N ASP A 88 -19.85 2.37 4.14
CA ASP A 88 -19.21 3.63 4.53
C ASP A 88 -17.82 3.84 3.91
N THR A 89 -17.17 2.75 3.46
CA THR A 89 -15.90 2.83 2.73
C THR A 89 -16.07 3.16 1.25
N ILE A 90 -17.31 3.11 0.72
CA ILE A 90 -17.60 3.45 -0.68
C ILE A 90 -17.78 4.95 -0.81
N CYS A 91 -16.75 5.64 -1.29
CA CYS A 91 -16.77 7.08 -1.52
C CYS A 91 -16.04 7.43 -2.83
N HIS A 92 -16.28 8.65 -3.33
CA HIS A 92 -15.71 9.10 -4.60
C HIS A 92 -14.19 9.30 -4.59
N GLU A 93 -13.57 9.34 -3.41
CA GLU A 93 -12.12 9.50 -3.24
C GLU A 93 -11.40 8.16 -3.39
N HIS A 94 -12.07 7.04 -3.06
CA HIS A 94 -11.48 5.70 -3.18
C HIS A 94 -11.66 5.17 -4.59
N LEU A 95 -10.62 5.26 -5.40
CA LEU A 95 -10.64 4.77 -6.79
C LEU A 95 -10.55 3.24 -6.85
N GLU A 96 -9.91 2.62 -5.85
CA GLU A 96 -9.59 1.19 -5.84
C GLU A 96 -9.93 0.53 -4.50
N TYR A 97 -10.32 -0.73 -4.57
CA TYR A 97 -10.60 -1.58 -3.40
C TYR A 97 -9.73 -2.84 -3.48
N TYR A 98 -8.75 -2.96 -2.59
CA TYR A 98 -7.70 -3.96 -2.72
C TYR A 98 -7.92 -5.22 -1.90
N SER A 99 -7.67 -6.37 -2.53
CA SER A 99 -7.35 -7.65 -1.91
C SER A 99 -5.82 -7.84 -1.87
N LEU A 100 -5.34 -8.79 -1.09
CA LEU A 100 -3.90 -9.11 -1.03
C LEU A 100 -3.41 -9.69 -2.36
N SER A 101 -4.25 -10.46 -3.06
CA SER A 101 -3.91 -11.03 -4.38
C SER A 101 -3.66 -9.94 -5.43
N VAL A 102 -4.45 -8.85 -5.42
CA VAL A 102 -4.23 -7.70 -6.31
C VAL A 102 -2.97 -6.94 -5.91
N ILE A 103 -2.77 -6.67 -4.62
CA ILE A 103 -1.53 -6.05 -4.12
C ILE A 103 -0.30 -6.87 -4.51
N LYS A 104 -0.37 -8.19 -4.37
CA LYS A 104 0.72 -9.08 -4.80
C LYS A 104 1.02 -8.93 -6.28
N HIS A 105 0.00 -8.89 -7.13
CA HIS A 105 0.17 -8.69 -8.57
C HIS A 105 0.85 -7.33 -8.90
N ILE A 106 0.42 -6.25 -8.24
CA ILE A 106 1.02 -4.92 -8.40
C ILE A 106 2.50 -4.94 -8.00
N LEU A 107 2.80 -5.51 -6.83
CA LEU A 107 4.16 -5.58 -6.31
C LEU A 107 5.07 -6.44 -7.18
N ASP A 108 4.61 -7.63 -7.59
CA ASP A 108 5.36 -8.52 -8.49
C ASP A 108 5.67 -7.81 -9.83
N THR A 109 4.70 -7.08 -10.38
CA THR A 109 4.86 -6.31 -11.63
C THR A 109 5.85 -5.16 -11.47
N ALA A 110 5.97 -4.61 -10.27
CA ALA A 110 6.90 -3.52 -9.96
C ALA A 110 8.29 -3.99 -9.52
N GLY A 111 8.57 -5.30 -9.49
CA GLY A 111 9.86 -5.84 -9.03
C GLY A 111 10.01 -5.87 -7.50
N LEU A 112 8.90 -5.85 -6.78
CA LEU A 112 8.82 -5.95 -5.33
C LEU A 112 8.24 -7.31 -4.90
N LYS A 113 8.43 -7.69 -3.65
CA LYS A 113 7.80 -8.87 -3.02
C LYS A 113 7.16 -8.48 -1.70
N ILE A 114 6.08 -9.16 -1.32
CA ILE A 114 5.51 -9.04 0.02
C ILE A 114 6.45 -9.73 1.02
N VAL A 115 6.78 -9.04 2.09
CA VAL A 115 7.57 -9.57 3.22
C VAL A 115 6.64 -10.05 4.32
N ASP A 116 5.68 -9.22 4.68
CA ASP A 116 4.75 -9.52 5.78
C ASP A 116 3.42 -8.78 5.58
N VAL A 117 2.37 -9.29 6.21
CA VAL A 117 1.04 -8.67 6.23
C VAL A 117 0.48 -8.72 7.65
N VAL A 118 0.02 -7.58 8.14
CA VAL A 118 -0.61 -7.46 9.46
C VAL A 118 -2.01 -6.91 9.29
N MET A 119 -3.00 -7.59 9.87
CA MET A 119 -4.40 -7.14 9.88
C MET A 119 -4.67 -6.28 11.11
N ASN A 120 -5.51 -5.25 10.95
CA ASN A 120 -5.98 -4.44 12.07
C ASN A 120 -7.47 -4.06 11.88
N ALA A 121 -8.04 -3.38 12.87
CA ALA A 121 -9.47 -3.03 12.88
C ALA A 121 -9.76 -1.59 12.39
N ILE A 122 -8.77 -0.88 11.89
CA ILE A 122 -8.93 0.51 11.42
C ILE A 122 -9.85 0.52 10.20
N ASN A 123 -10.77 1.48 10.15
CA ASN A 123 -11.76 1.65 9.08
C ASN A 123 -12.56 0.38 8.75
N GLY A 124 -12.96 -0.40 9.78
CA GLY A 124 -13.72 -1.63 9.57
C GLY A 124 -12.89 -2.83 9.10
N GLY A 125 -11.58 -2.69 9.07
CA GLY A 125 -10.62 -3.73 8.69
C GLY A 125 -9.65 -3.25 7.64
N SER A 126 -8.41 -3.04 8.06
CA SER A 126 -7.29 -2.67 7.20
C SER A 126 -6.20 -3.74 7.22
N PHE A 127 -5.33 -3.71 6.26
CA PHE A 127 -4.11 -4.49 6.24
C PHE A 127 -2.89 -3.60 6.00
N ALA A 128 -1.85 -3.85 6.78
CA ALA A 128 -0.55 -3.24 6.61
C ALA A 128 0.36 -4.24 5.89
N VAL A 129 0.87 -3.86 4.74
CA VAL A 129 1.75 -4.68 3.92
C VAL A 129 3.17 -4.15 4.01
N THR A 130 4.11 -5.02 4.31
CA THR A 130 5.54 -4.72 4.21
C THR A 130 6.09 -5.37 2.95
N ALA A 131 6.70 -4.58 2.09
CA ALA A 131 7.30 -5.04 0.84
C ALA A 131 8.81 -4.72 0.81
N ALA A 132 9.55 -5.48 0.02
CA ALA A 132 10.97 -5.26 -0.27
C ALA A 132 11.22 -5.55 -1.75
N LYS A 133 12.40 -5.16 -2.26
CA LYS A 133 12.81 -5.54 -3.62
C LYS A 133 12.78 -7.07 -3.79
N ALA A 134 12.28 -7.54 -4.92
CA ALA A 134 12.18 -8.98 -5.21
C ALA A 134 13.53 -9.70 -5.10
N GLY A 135 14.63 -9.04 -5.49
CA GLY A 135 16.00 -9.54 -5.39
C GLY A 135 16.59 -9.56 -3.97
N ASN A 136 15.95 -8.93 -2.99
CA ASN A 136 16.44 -8.91 -1.61
C ASN A 136 16.30 -10.28 -0.97
N ARG A 137 17.44 -10.89 -0.58
CA ARG A 137 17.49 -12.21 0.09
C ARG A 137 17.69 -12.10 1.60
N SER A 138 17.98 -10.91 2.12
CA SER A 138 18.27 -10.70 3.55
C SER A 138 17.00 -10.56 4.40
N ILE A 139 15.87 -10.19 3.77
CA ILE A 139 14.59 -10.06 4.44
C ILE A 139 13.70 -11.26 4.07
N PRO A 140 13.47 -12.20 5.00
CA PRO A 140 12.61 -13.36 4.74
C PRO A 140 11.15 -12.95 4.61
N GLN A 141 10.38 -13.71 3.82
CA GLN A 141 8.93 -13.54 3.70
C GLN A 141 8.22 -14.38 4.79
N ASN A 142 7.20 -13.81 5.39
CA ASN A 142 6.27 -14.54 6.27
C ASN A 142 5.24 -15.31 5.42
N LEU A 143 5.73 -16.34 4.72
CA LEU A 143 4.91 -17.13 3.79
C LEU A 143 3.68 -17.74 4.47
N ALA A 144 3.79 -18.13 5.75
CA ALA A 144 2.67 -18.70 6.48
C ALA A 144 1.45 -17.76 6.54
N VAL A 145 1.69 -16.47 6.79
CA VAL A 145 0.62 -15.45 6.82
C VAL A 145 0.16 -15.10 5.41
N ILE A 146 1.11 -14.90 4.50
CA ILE A 146 0.81 -14.50 3.11
C ILE A 146 -0.04 -15.57 2.42
N ASP A 147 0.40 -16.82 2.46
CA ASP A 147 -0.28 -17.93 1.80
C ASP A 147 -1.66 -18.19 2.43
N TRP A 148 -1.75 -18.12 3.77
CA TRP A 148 -3.03 -18.28 4.46
C TRP A 148 -4.05 -17.20 4.02
N LEU A 149 -3.63 -15.94 3.93
CA LEU A 149 -4.51 -14.85 3.48
C LEU A 149 -4.95 -15.03 2.02
N LEU A 150 -4.03 -15.39 1.13
CA LEU A 150 -4.34 -15.65 -0.28
C LEU A 150 -5.32 -16.84 -0.41
N GLU A 151 -5.16 -17.90 0.38
CA GLU A 151 -6.12 -19.01 0.41
C GLU A 151 -7.50 -18.57 0.93
N GLN A 152 -7.58 -17.65 1.92
CA GLN A 152 -8.87 -17.13 2.37
C GLN A 152 -9.55 -16.31 1.26
N GLU A 153 -8.81 -15.52 0.51
CA GLU A 153 -9.32 -14.76 -0.63
C GLU A 153 -9.83 -15.66 -1.75
N ASP A 154 -9.09 -16.74 -2.05
CA ASP A 154 -9.51 -17.74 -3.03
C ASP A 154 -10.82 -18.44 -2.61
N ARG A 155 -10.92 -18.85 -1.35
CA ARG A 155 -12.16 -19.43 -0.77
C ARG A 155 -13.34 -18.48 -0.80
N MET A 156 -13.12 -17.17 -0.72
CA MET A 156 -14.17 -16.16 -0.89
C MET A 156 -14.64 -16.03 -2.33
N GLY A 157 -13.86 -16.51 -3.29
CA GLY A 157 -14.18 -16.44 -4.72
C GLY A 157 -14.09 -15.02 -5.28
N LEU A 158 -13.14 -14.21 -4.81
CA LEU A 158 -12.98 -12.81 -5.22
C LEU A 158 -12.72 -12.61 -6.72
N ASN A 159 -12.32 -13.66 -7.43
CA ASN A 159 -12.17 -13.71 -8.88
C ASN A 159 -13.49 -13.95 -9.63
N THR A 160 -14.62 -14.01 -8.91
CA THR A 160 -15.96 -14.20 -9.47
C THR A 160 -16.88 -13.05 -9.09
N PRO A 161 -17.97 -12.79 -9.82
CA PRO A 161 -18.93 -11.73 -9.46
C PRO A 161 -19.72 -12.01 -8.17
N ARG A 162 -19.74 -13.24 -7.68
CA ARG A 162 -20.65 -13.67 -6.60
C ARG A 162 -20.49 -12.85 -5.31
N PRO A 163 -19.30 -12.73 -4.68
CA PRO A 163 -19.18 -12.02 -3.41
C PRO A 163 -19.55 -10.53 -3.53
N TYR A 164 -19.42 -9.94 -4.71
CA TYR A 164 -19.80 -8.55 -4.98
C TYR A 164 -21.31 -8.38 -5.10
N ARG A 165 -21.99 -9.32 -5.76
CA ARG A 165 -23.45 -9.34 -5.82
C ARG A 165 -24.06 -9.61 -4.45
N ASP A 166 -23.51 -10.57 -3.70
CA ASP A 166 -23.96 -10.86 -2.33
C ASP A 166 -23.79 -9.62 -1.42
N PHE A 167 -22.79 -8.78 -1.66
CA PHE A 167 -22.60 -7.50 -0.96
C PHE A 167 -23.64 -6.46 -1.37
N GLU A 168 -23.94 -6.34 -2.67
CA GLU A 168 -24.95 -5.41 -3.20
C GLU A 168 -26.37 -5.76 -2.70
N GLU A 169 -26.70 -7.05 -2.57
CA GLU A 169 -28.01 -7.54 -2.17
C GLU A 169 -28.28 -7.43 -0.66
N ARG A 170 -27.27 -7.22 0.18
CA ARG A 170 -27.38 -7.11 1.65
C ARG A 170 -27.52 -5.68 2.13
#